data_3781090988fdfd4b080519fc7146bd72
#
_entry.id   3781090988fdfd4b080519fc7146bd72
#
_cell.length_a   1.000
_cell.length_b   1.000
_cell.length_c   1.000
_cell.angle_alpha   90.00
_cell.angle_beta   90.00
_cell.angle_gamma   90.00
#
_symmetry.space_group_name_H-M   'P 1'
#
loop_
_entity.id
_entity.type
_entity.pdbx_description
1 polymer ?
#
loop_
_entity_poly.entity_id
_entity_poly.type
_entity_poly.pdbx_seq_one_letter_code
_entity_poly.pdbx_strand_id
1 'polypeptide(L)'
;MRKPDKGLTPMEQEVMKVLWESQHELTNSEIAESMRDQKVSVASVAQTMKRLLEKGAVCVGDHVLVSNVYARTFHPCITRREFVRQELIRLCDTAYRDQIVGMQEILDILEKQIEV
;
A
#
# COMPACT_ATOMS: atom_id res chain seq x y z
N MET A 1 5.87 -13.13 -8.58
CA MET A 1 5.72 -12.08 -7.56
C MET A 1 4.68 -12.50 -6.54
N ARG A 2 5.04 -12.38 -5.30
CA ARG A 2 4.18 -12.84 -4.22
C ARG A 2 3.25 -11.71 -3.76
N LYS A 3 1.95 -11.98 -3.70
CA LYS A 3 0.98 -11.02 -3.21
C LYS A 3 1.01 -10.99 -1.68
N PRO A 4 0.69 -9.83 -1.06
CA PRO A 4 0.66 -9.77 0.39
C PRO A 4 -0.42 -10.69 0.96
N ASP A 5 -0.01 -11.73 1.69
CA ASP A 5 -0.93 -12.71 2.26
C ASP A 5 -1.70 -12.15 3.46
N LYS A 6 -1.08 -11.25 4.21
CA LYS A 6 -1.63 -10.74 5.47
C LYS A 6 -2.09 -9.30 5.39
N GLY A 7 -2.15 -8.75 4.20
CA GLY A 7 -2.50 -7.36 4.01
C GLY A 7 -1.37 -6.42 4.40
N LEU A 8 -1.68 -5.16 4.51
CA LEU A 8 -0.71 -4.11 4.83
C LEU A 8 -1.06 -3.49 6.17
N THR A 9 -0.03 -3.18 6.96
CA THR A 9 -0.21 -2.45 8.21
C THR A 9 -0.63 -1.01 7.91
N PRO A 10 -1.18 -0.28 8.90
CA PRO A 10 -1.54 1.12 8.67
C PRO A 10 -0.38 1.98 8.15
N MET A 11 0.83 1.77 8.68
CA MET A 11 2.00 2.52 8.21
C MET A 11 2.34 2.16 6.77
N GLU A 12 2.28 0.87 6.43
CA GLU A 12 2.51 0.42 5.07
C GLU A 12 1.49 1.01 4.10
N GLN A 13 0.23 1.11 4.52
CA GLN A 13 -0.81 1.71 3.70
C GLN A 13 -0.54 3.20 3.47
N GLU A 14 -0.08 3.92 4.48
CA GLU A 14 0.24 5.34 4.34
C GLU A 14 1.38 5.54 3.34
N VAL A 15 2.40 4.70 3.40
CA VAL A 15 3.51 4.76 2.44
C VAL A 15 3.01 4.45 1.02
N MET A 16 2.15 3.42 0.89
CA MET A 16 1.59 3.08 -0.42
C MET A 16 0.75 4.21 -1.00
N LYS A 17 0.02 4.95 -0.16
CA LYS A 17 -0.75 6.11 -0.63
C LYS A 17 0.17 7.15 -1.27
N VAL A 18 1.31 7.40 -0.65
CA VAL A 18 2.30 8.34 -1.20
C VAL A 18 2.78 7.85 -2.57
N LEU A 19 3.11 6.57 -2.67
CA LEU A 19 3.58 5.99 -3.93
C LEU A 19 2.51 6.02 -5.02
N TRP A 20 1.27 5.68 -4.67
CA TRP A 20 0.16 5.69 -5.64
C TRP A 20 -0.18 7.09 -6.14
N GLU A 21 0.00 8.09 -5.29
CA GLU A 21 -0.29 9.48 -5.65
C GLU A 21 0.84 10.13 -6.45
N SER A 22 2.03 9.56 -6.39
CA SER A 22 3.18 10.09 -7.11
C SER A 22 3.13 9.71 -8.59
N GLN A 23 3.52 10.64 -9.43
CA GLN A 23 3.59 10.41 -10.88
C GLN A 23 4.95 9.89 -11.31
N HIS A 24 5.87 9.71 -10.37
CA HIS A 24 7.21 9.21 -10.63
C HIS A 24 7.69 8.38 -9.45
N GLU A 25 8.78 7.66 -9.66
CA GLU A 25 9.39 6.85 -8.61
C GLU A 25 9.98 7.73 -7.52
N LEU A 26 9.94 7.25 -6.29
CA LEU A 26 10.38 8.02 -5.12
C LEU A 26 11.47 7.30 -4.36
N THR A 27 12.40 8.08 -3.79
CA THR A 27 13.39 7.58 -2.83
C THR A 27 12.76 7.56 -1.44
N ASN A 28 13.42 6.86 -0.50
CA ASN A 28 12.96 6.86 0.90
C ASN A 28 12.89 8.28 1.47
N SER A 29 13.86 9.12 1.13
CA SER A 29 13.87 10.50 1.59
C SER A 29 12.68 11.30 1.08
N GLU A 30 12.33 11.10 -0.19
CA GLU A 30 11.19 11.78 -0.79
C GLU A 30 9.88 11.30 -0.17
N ILE A 31 9.78 10.01 0.13
CA ILE A 31 8.60 9.46 0.80
C ILE A 31 8.46 10.06 2.20
N ALA A 32 9.57 10.11 2.96
CA ALA A 32 9.56 10.69 4.30
C ALA A 32 9.18 12.18 4.27
N GLU A 33 9.67 12.92 3.28
CA GLU A 33 9.31 14.32 3.10
C GLU A 33 7.82 14.49 2.84
N SER A 34 7.25 13.60 2.04
CA SER A 34 5.81 13.62 1.75
C SER A 34 4.97 13.30 2.99
N MET A 35 5.57 12.62 3.96
CA MET A 35 4.90 12.24 5.21
C MET A 35 5.35 13.11 6.39
N ARG A 36 5.89 14.27 6.12
CA ARG A 36 6.44 15.15 7.13
C ARG A 36 5.44 15.53 8.22
N ASP A 37 4.18 15.71 7.84
CA ASP A 37 3.11 16.06 8.78
C ASP A 37 2.87 14.96 9.80
N GLN A 38 3.23 13.72 9.47
CA GLN A 38 3.08 12.57 10.34
C GLN A 38 4.35 12.31 11.16
N LYS A 39 5.37 13.15 10.99
CA LYS A 39 6.63 13.08 11.72
C LYS A 39 7.34 11.73 11.55
N VAL A 40 7.28 11.19 10.34
CA VAL A 40 7.91 9.91 10.03
C VAL A 40 9.35 10.14 9.59
N SER A 41 10.28 9.40 10.20
CA SER A 41 11.69 9.51 9.85
C SER A 41 12.03 8.70 8.60
N VAL A 42 13.13 9.04 7.95
CA VAL A 42 13.64 8.27 6.80
C VAL A 42 13.93 6.84 7.21
N ALA A 43 14.45 6.63 8.42
CA ALA A 43 14.73 5.29 8.92
C ALA A 43 13.46 4.46 9.04
N SER A 44 12.38 5.05 9.54
CA SER A 44 11.08 4.37 9.62
C SER A 44 10.55 4.02 8.25
N VAL A 45 10.66 4.94 7.30
CA VAL A 45 10.27 4.70 5.91
C VAL A 45 11.08 3.56 5.32
N ALA A 46 12.39 3.54 5.54
CA ALA A 46 13.28 2.51 5.01
C ALA A 46 12.88 1.13 5.52
N GLN A 47 12.56 1.01 6.81
CA GLN A 47 12.10 -0.25 7.38
C GLN A 47 10.75 -0.69 6.79
N THR A 48 9.85 0.26 6.63
CA THR A 48 8.54 -0.01 6.03
C THR A 48 8.70 -0.46 4.58
N MET A 49 9.58 0.19 3.83
CA MET A 49 9.86 -0.19 2.44
C MET A 49 10.44 -1.59 2.34
N LYS A 50 11.29 -1.97 3.29
CA LYS A 50 11.83 -3.32 3.32
C LYS A 50 10.71 -4.35 3.46
N ARG A 51 9.76 -4.09 4.34
CA ARG A 51 8.61 -4.98 4.52
C ARG A 51 7.73 -5.02 3.27
N LEU A 52 7.52 -3.88 2.64
CA LEU A 52 6.73 -3.81 1.41
C LEU A 52 7.39 -4.57 0.26
N LEU A 53 8.71 -4.50 0.18
CA LEU A 53 9.46 -5.30 -0.81
C LEU A 53 9.29 -6.78 -0.54
N GLU A 54 9.38 -7.19 0.71
CA GLU A 54 9.19 -8.59 1.09
C GLU A 54 7.80 -9.09 0.78
N LYS A 55 6.80 -8.21 0.93
CA LYS A 55 5.41 -8.54 0.61
C LYS A 55 5.09 -8.48 -0.88
N GLY A 56 6.01 -7.95 -1.69
CA GLY A 56 5.79 -7.82 -3.12
C GLY A 56 4.89 -6.66 -3.51
N ALA A 57 4.70 -5.69 -2.60
CA ALA A 57 3.84 -4.55 -2.86
C ALA A 57 4.55 -3.43 -3.61
N VAL A 58 5.87 -3.34 -3.49
CA VAL A 58 6.68 -2.34 -4.18
C VAL A 58 7.84 -3.01 -4.90
N CYS A 59 8.34 -2.34 -5.93
CA CYS A 59 9.48 -2.76 -6.72
C CYS A 59 10.54 -1.67 -6.67
N VAL A 60 11.80 -2.10 -6.78
CA VAL A 60 12.92 -1.17 -6.90
C VAL A 60 12.97 -0.67 -8.34
N GLY A 61 13.06 0.64 -8.48
CA GLY A 61 13.24 1.28 -9.77
C GLY A 61 14.70 1.67 -10.00
N ASP A 62 14.89 2.76 -10.72
CA ASP A 62 16.22 3.26 -11.02
C ASP A 62 16.86 3.90 -9.80
N HIS A 63 18.19 4.03 -9.84
CA HIS A 63 18.92 4.79 -8.85
C HIS A 63 19.02 6.24 -9.29
N VAL A 64 18.90 7.16 -8.34
CA VAL A 64 19.09 8.59 -8.59
C VAL A 64 20.19 9.10 -7.70
N LEU A 65 20.89 10.13 -8.15
CA LEU A 65 21.98 10.73 -7.39
C LEU A 65 21.41 11.77 -6.44
N VAL A 66 21.65 11.55 -5.15
CA VAL A 66 21.23 12.48 -4.09
C VAL A 66 22.47 12.80 -3.26
N SER A 67 22.90 14.06 -3.25
CA SER A 67 24.06 14.50 -2.48
C SER A 67 25.30 13.61 -2.73
N ASN A 68 25.57 13.32 -3.99
CA ASN A 68 26.71 12.49 -4.44
C ASN A 68 26.63 11.01 -4.04
N VAL A 69 25.44 10.56 -3.59
CA VAL A 69 25.20 9.16 -3.26
C VAL A 69 24.00 8.67 -4.09
N TYR A 70 24.14 7.49 -4.68
CA TYR A 70 23.03 6.89 -5.40
C TYR A 70 22.00 6.34 -4.43
N ALA A 71 20.76 6.74 -4.60
CA ALA A 71 19.63 6.26 -3.81
C ALA A 71 18.69 5.47 -4.68
N ARG A 72 18.14 4.39 -4.13
CA ARG A 72 17.13 3.60 -4.84
C ARG A 72 15.83 4.35 -4.92
N THR A 73 15.16 4.24 -6.05
CA THR A 73 13.78 4.69 -6.19
C THR A 73 12.86 3.48 -6.12
N PHE A 74 11.62 3.73 -5.78
CA PHE A 74 10.62 2.69 -5.60
C PHE A 74 9.33 3.07 -6.32
N HIS A 75 8.62 2.06 -6.80
CA HIS A 75 7.30 2.26 -7.37
C HIS A 75 6.39 1.12 -6.92
N PRO A 76 5.07 1.33 -6.90
CA PRO A 76 4.18 0.26 -6.48
C PRO A 76 4.11 -0.84 -7.54
N CYS A 77 4.18 -2.09 -7.08
CA CYS A 77 3.99 -3.26 -7.94
C CYS A 77 2.51 -3.62 -8.06
N ILE A 78 1.70 -3.16 -7.12
CA ILE A 78 0.25 -3.36 -7.16
C ILE A 78 -0.40 -1.98 -7.25
N THR A 79 -1.49 -1.91 -7.99
CA THR A 79 -2.24 -0.67 -8.10
C THR A 79 -3.12 -0.49 -6.86
N ARG A 80 -3.56 0.75 -6.63
CA ARG A 80 -4.53 1.03 -5.57
C ARG A 80 -5.77 0.14 -5.74
N ARG A 81 -6.25 0.03 -6.97
CA ARG A 81 -7.43 -0.79 -7.27
C ARG A 81 -7.22 -2.26 -6.92
N GLU A 82 -6.05 -2.80 -7.27
CA GLU A 82 -5.72 -4.19 -6.94
C GLU A 82 -5.67 -4.42 -5.44
N PHE A 83 -5.08 -3.48 -4.70
CA PHE A 83 -5.01 -3.57 -3.24
C PHE A 83 -6.42 -3.57 -2.63
N VAL A 84 -7.26 -2.61 -3.04
CA VAL A 84 -8.63 -2.52 -2.54
C VAL A 84 -9.40 -3.80 -2.87
N ARG A 85 -9.24 -4.29 -4.09
CA ARG A 85 -9.90 -5.54 -4.51
C ARG A 85 -9.48 -6.71 -3.61
N GLN A 86 -8.19 -6.84 -3.33
CA GLN A 86 -7.69 -7.91 -2.46
C GLN A 86 -8.25 -7.81 -1.04
N GLU A 87 -8.33 -6.58 -0.51
CA GLU A 87 -8.88 -6.36 0.82
C GLU A 87 -10.37 -6.71 0.88
N LEU A 88 -11.11 -6.33 -0.16
CA LEU A 88 -12.53 -6.67 -0.24
C LEU A 88 -12.74 -8.18 -0.32
N ILE A 89 -11.93 -8.87 -1.12
CA ILE A 89 -12.02 -10.33 -1.24
C ILE A 89 -11.70 -10.99 0.11
N ARG A 90 -10.66 -10.51 0.78
CA ARG A 90 -10.28 -11.06 2.09
C ARG A 90 -11.39 -10.89 3.11
N LEU A 91 -11.99 -9.70 3.14
CA LEU A 91 -13.10 -9.42 4.05
C LEU A 91 -14.31 -10.31 3.72
N CYS A 92 -14.65 -10.42 2.45
CA CYS A 92 -15.77 -11.26 2.00
C CYS A 92 -15.53 -12.72 2.36
N ASP A 93 -14.32 -13.23 2.13
CA ASP A 93 -14.00 -14.62 2.46
C ASP A 93 -14.15 -14.88 3.94
N THR A 94 -13.66 -13.98 4.77
CA THR A 94 -13.76 -14.13 6.24
C THR A 94 -15.22 -14.07 6.69
N ALA A 95 -15.94 -13.06 6.26
CA ALA A 95 -17.34 -12.88 6.68
C ALA A 95 -18.23 -14.01 6.18
N TYR A 96 -18.02 -14.44 4.94
CA TYR A 96 -18.82 -15.53 4.36
C TYR A 96 -18.48 -16.88 5.00
N ARG A 97 -17.18 -17.16 5.17
CA ARG A 97 -16.72 -18.42 5.77
C ARG A 97 -17.22 -18.57 7.20
N ASP A 98 -17.21 -17.47 7.95
CA ASP A 98 -17.65 -17.47 9.32
C ASP A 98 -19.18 -17.35 9.44
N GLN A 99 -19.87 -17.33 8.31
CA GLN A 99 -21.34 -17.28 8.22
C GLN A 99 -21.93 -16.04 8.91
N ILE A 100 -21.15 -14.96 8.97
CA ILE A 100 -21.61 -13.72 9.57
C ILE A 100 -22.62 -13.03 8.65
N VAL A 101 -22.30 -13.00 7.35
CA VAL A 101 -23.18 -12.40 6.34
C VAL A 101 -23.15 -13.23 5.06
N GLY A 102 -24.22 -13.12 4.29
CA GLY A 102 -24.25 -13.67 2.94
C GLY A 102 -23.76 -12.67 1.91
N MET A 103 -23.50 -13.14 0.70
CA MET A 103 -22.97 -12.30 -0.37
C MET A 103 -23.93 -11.16 -0.71
N GLN A 104 -25.24 -11.42 -0.72
CA GLN A 104 -26.22 -10.40 -1.05
C GLN A 104 -26.20 -9.27 -0.02
N GLU A 105 -26.04 -9.62 1.25
CA GLU A 105 -25.95 -8.61 2.30
C GLU A 105 -24.72 -7.73 2.16
N ILE A 106 -23.60 -8.34 1.77
CA ILE A 106 -22.36 -7.59 1.51
C ILE A 106 -22.60 -6.59 0.38
N LEU A 107 -23.22 -7.04 -0.71
CA LEU A 107 -23.52 -6.17 -1.85
C LEU A 107 -24.46 -5.03 -1.45
N ASP A 108 -25.47 -5.32 -0.65
CA ASP A 108 -26.43 -4.30 -0.19
C ASP A 108 -25.74 -3.22 0.63
N ILE A 109 -24.83 -3.62 1.52
CA ILE A 109 -24.08 -2.67 2.34
C ILE A 109 -23.22 -1.77 1.45
N LEU A 110 -22.52 -2.35 0.49
CA LEU A 110 -21.66 -1.59 -0.42
C LEU A 110 -22.46 -0.63 -1.28
N GLU A 111 -23.60 -1.05 -1.81
CA GLU A 111 -24.46 -0.21 -2.63
C GLU A 111 -24.96 1.00 -1.85
N LYS A 112 -25.33 0.83 -0.59
CA LYS A 112 -25.77 1.91 0.26
C LYS A 112 -24.68 2.93 0.52
N GLN A 113 -23.44 2.50 0.58
CA GLN A 113 -22.32 3.41 0.77
C GLN A 113 -21.97 4.20 -0.49
N ILE A 114 -22.27 3.64 -1.65
CA ILE A 114 -22.00 4.28 -2.93
C ILE A 114 -23.09 5.29 -3.29
N GLU A 115 -24.31 5.03 -2.89
CA GLU A 115 -25.43 5.94 -3.10
C GLU A 115 -25.34 7.13 -2.14
N VAL A 116 -24.78 8.21 -2.64
CA VAL A 116 -24.68 9.46 -1.87
C VAL A 116 -25.50 10.52 -2.52
#